data_6535126cb3a1ea2ac9af3978bd008bb3
#
_entry.id   6535126cb3a1ea2ac9af3978bd008bb3
#
_cell.length_a   1.000
_cell.length_b   1.000
_cell.length_c   1.000
_cell.angle_alpha   90.00
_cell.angle_beta   90.00
_cell.angle_gamma   90.00
#
_symmetry.space_group_name_H-M   'P 1'
#
loop_
_entity.id
_entity.type
_entity.pdbx_description
1 polymer ?
#
loop_
_entity_poly.entity_id
_entity_poly.type
_entity_poly.pdbx_seq_one_letter_code
_entity_poly.pdbx_strand_id
1 'polypeptide(L)'
;MLNKEYAVPVDDSDLAAEKSHLFDGIYNRWFEESCFKARYPAEVLSLFEGHMPEGYEEDMAVIASPLDWVGVNYYTRSVIAPDSTEPVLGFQCIRGDLPKTDMGWEIEPKGLSFFIERLASDYAPDLPIYITENMVGHKLGEFA
;
A
#
# COMPACT_ATOMS: atom_id res chain seq x y z
N MET A 1 1.21 12.40 -4.80
CA MET A 1 0.92 11.96 -3.41
C MET A 1 0.46 10.53 -3.44
N LEU A 2 1.05 9.68 -2.60
CA LEU A 2 0.78 8.25 -2.53
C LEU A 2 0.07 7.93 -1.21
N ASN A 3 -1.11 7.33 -1.30
CA ASN A 3 -1.84 6.83 -0.14
C ASN A 3 -1.37 5.41 0.16
N LYS A 4 -0.95 5.15 1.40
CA LYS A 4 -0.29 3.91 1.80
C LYS A 4 -1.06 3.17 2.88
N GLU A 5 -1.08 1.85 2.77
CA GLU A 5 -1.65 0.96 3.78
C GLU A 5 -0.71 -0.22 4.01
N TYR A 6 -0.26 -0.38 5.27
CA TYR A 6 0.75 -1.38 5.59
C TYR A 6 0.12 -2.77 5.71
N ALA A 7 0.39 -3.61 4.71
CA ALA A 7 -0.09 -4.99 4.69
C ALA A 7 0.74 -5.86 5.64
N VAL A 8 0.07 -6.59 6.53
CA VAL A 8 0.70 -7.60 7.39
C VAL A 8 -0.06 -8.91 7.26
N PRO A 9 0.65 -10.06 7.13
CA PRO A 9 -0.02 -11.35 7.11
C PRO A 9 -0.63 -11.66 8.48
N VAL A 10 -1.73 -12.43 8.49
CA VAL A 10 -2.42 -12.83 9.71
C VAL A 10 -1.58 -13.78 10.58
N ASP A 11 -0.72 -14.56 9.96
CA ASP A 11 0.19 -15.52 10.58
C ASP A 11 1.46 -15.72 9.72
N ASP A 12 2.36 -16.60 10.18
CA ASP A 12 3.63 -16.88 9.51
C ASP A 12 3.53 -17.91 8.36
N SER A 13 2.33 -18.24 7.88
CA SER A 13 2.18 -19.17 6.76
C SER A 13 2.58 -18.53 5.42
N ASP A 14 3.13 -19.34 4.52
CA ASP A 14 3.50 -18.90 3.16
C ASP A 14 2.29 -18.34 2.42
N LEU A 15 1.10 -18.92 2.63
CA LEU A 15 -0.12 -18.45 1.98
C LEU A 15 -0.54 -17.07 2.50
N ALA A 16 -0.47 -16.81 3.81
CA ALA A 16 -0.77 -15.49 4.36
C ALA A 16 0.23 -14.44 3.87
N ALA A 17 1.52 -14.79 3.79
CA ALA A 17 2.55 -13.93 3.23
C ALA A 17 2.31 -13.62 1.75
N GLU A 18 1.95 -14.63 0.94
CA GLU A 18 1.57 -14.44 -0.48
C GLU A 18 0.39 -13.47 -0.63
N LYS A 19 -0.68 -13.66 0.16
CA LYS A 19 -1.86 -12.80 0.10
C LYS A 19 -1.59 -11.38 0.58
N SER A 20 -0.76 -11.21 1.61
CA SER A 20 -0.29 -9.90 2.06
C SER A 20 0.55 -9.19 0.98
N HIS A 21 1.41 -9.92 0.28
CA HIS A 21 2.19 -9.40 -0.84
C HIS A 21 1.29 -8.98 -2.02
N LEU A 22 0.24 -9.76 -2.32
CA LEU A 22 -0.73 -9.41 -3.35
C LEU A 22 -1.51 -8.14 -3.00
N PHE A 23 -1.97 -8.01 -1.74
CA PHE A 23 -2.62 -6.79 -1.25
C PHE A 23 -1.70 -5.58 -1.42
N ASP A 24 -0.43 -5.68 -0.97
CA ASP A 24 0.57 -4.62 -1.14
C ASP A 24 0.78 -4.29 -2.63
N GLY A 25 0.77 -5.29 -3.49
CA GLY A 25 0.82 -5.13 -4.94
C GLY A 25 -0.31 -4.26 -5.47
N ILE A 26 -1.54 -4.58 -5.10
CA ILE A 26 -2.75 -3.87 -5.55
C ILE A 26 -2.81 -2.45 -4.96
N TYR A 27 -2.60 -2.32 -3.65
CA TYR A 27 -2.87 -1.10 -2.92
C TYR A 27 -1.73 -0.09 -2.96
N ASN A 28 -0.47 -0.58 -2.93
CA ASN A 28 0.72 0.27 -2.84
C ASN A 28 1.59 0.22 -4.10
N ARG A 29 2.05 -0.98 -4.49
CA ARG A 29 3.04 -1.13 -5.58
C ARG A 29 2.46 -0.86 -6.97
N TRP A 30 1.15 -0.99 -7.15
CA TRP A 30 0.48 -0.58 -8.39
C TRP A 30 0.81 0.87 -8.74
N PHE A 31 0.77 1.76 -7.75
CA PHE A 31 1.08 3.17 -7.93
C PHE A 31 2.58 3.48 -7.87
N GLU A 32 3.33 2.78 -7.02
CA GLU A 32 4.79 2.98 -6.93
C GLU A 32 5.48 2.53 -8.21
N GLU A 33 5.22 1.32 -8.68
CA GLU A 33 5.90 0.80 -9.87
C GLU A 33 5.46 1.55 -11.13
N SER A 34 4.22 1.97 -11.24
CA SER A 34 3.78 2.76 -12.39
C SER A 34 4.44 4.14 -12.44
N CYS A 35 4.50 4.84 -11.31
CA CYS A 35 5.10 6.19 -11.24
C CYS A 35 6.63 6.19 -11.38
N PHE A 36 7.33 5.18 -10.82
CA PHE A 36 8.78 5.20 -10.73
C PHE A 36 9.50 4.20 -11.64
N LYS A 37 8.80 3.16 -12.11
CA LYS A 37 9.38 2.10 -12.94
C LYS A 37 8.66 1.92 -14.29
N ALA A 38 7.70 2.78 -14.60
CA ALA A 38 6.91 2.75 -15.84
C ALA A 38 6.31 1.37 -16.13
N ARG A 39 5.82 0.67 -15.09
CA ARG A 39 5.20 -0.66 -15.23
C ARG A 39 4.24 -0.91 -14.06
N TYR A 40 3.36 -1.87 -14.21
CA TYR A 40 2.58 -2.44 -13.11
C TYR A 40 3.24 -3.69 -12.51
N PRO A 41 2.98 -4.04 -11.23
CA PRO A 41 3.42 -5.32 -10.66
C PRO A 41 2.86 -6.49 -11.48
N ALA A 42 3.72 -7.41 -11.91
CA ALA A 42 3.34 -8.44 -12.87
C ALA A 42 2.26 -9.39 -12.32
N GLU A 43 2.34 -9.73 -11.04
CA GLU A 43 1.38 -10.59 -10.36
C GLU A 43 -0.01 -9.95 -10.22
N VAL A 44 -0.06 -8.61 -10.11
CA VAL A 44 -1.33 -7.86 -10.07
C VAL A 44 -1.87 -7.68 -11.48
N LEU A 45 -1.01 -7.31 -12.42
CA LEU A 45 -1.41 -7.13 -13.82
C LEU A 45 -2.04 -8.40 -14.40
N SER A 46 -1.50 -9.57 -14.05
CA SER A 46 -2.06 -10.85 -14.51
C SER A 46 -3.51 -11.10 -14.06
N LEU A 47 -3.94 -10.54 -12.93
CA LEU A 47 -5.33 -10.62 -12.45
C LEU A 47 -6.28 -9.76 -13.30
N PHE A 48 -5.77 -8.71 -13.92
CA PHE A 48 -6.53 -7.79 -14.74
C PHE A 48 -6.35 -8.05 -16.24
N GLU A 49 -5.65 -9.13 -16.62
CA GLU A 49 -5.46 -9.51 -18.03
C GLU A 49 -6.83 -9.61 -18.75
N GLY A 50 -6.95 -8.93 -19.88
CA GLY A 50 -8.22 -8.82 -20.61
C GLY A 50 -9.19 -7.74 -20.09
N HIS A 51 -8.90 -7.08 -18.98
CA HIS A 51 -9.67 -5.97 -18.42
C HIS A 51 -8.94 -4.62 -18.50
N MET A 52 -7.65 -4.65 -18.84
CA MET A 52 -6.87 -3.42 -19.01
C MET A 52 -7.36 -2.65 -20.24
N PRO A 53 -7.39 -1.31 -20.17
CA PRO A 53 -7.70 -0.47 -21.35
C PRO A 53 -6.72 -0.74 -22.48
N GLU A 54 -7.19 -0.64 -23.72
CA GLU A 54 -6.31 -0.68 -24.90
C GLU A 54 -5.32 0.50 -24.86
N GLY A 55 -4.03 0.22 -25.05
CA GLY A 55 -2.97 1.24 -25.04
C GLY A 55 -2.47 1.66 -23.66
N TYR A 56 -2.83 0.96 -22.58
CA TYR A 56 -2.38 1.31 -21.22
C TYR A 56 -0.85 1.31 -21.09
N GLU A 57 -0.13 0.51 -21.88
CA GLU A 57 1.33 0.50 -21.89
C GLU A 57 1.91 1.84 -22.37
N GLU A 58 1.22 2.51 -23.29
CA GLU A 58 1.63 3.80 -23.82
C GLU A 58 1.47 4.91 -22.77
N ASP A 59 0.50 4.78 -21.88
CA ASP A 59 0.27 5.71 -20.75
C ASP A 59 1.42 5.72 -19.75
N MET A 60 2.22 4.64 -19.68
CA MET A 60 3.33 4.53 -18.74
C MET A 60 4.36 5.65 -18.92
N ALA A 61 4.59 6.11 -20.14
CA ALA A 61 5.49 7.23 -20.41
C ALA A 61 5.02 8.56 -19.79
N VAL A 62 3.72 8.73 -19.67
CA VAL A 62 3.10 9.90 -19.02
C VAL A 62 3.05 9.72 -17.50
N ILE A 63 2.65 8.54 -17.03
CA ILE A 63 2.54 8.21 -15.60
C ILE A 63 3.89 8.32 -14.90
N ALA A 64 4.97 7.82 -15.54
CA ALA A 64 6.33 7.84 -15.01
C ALA A 64 7.09 9.13 -15.37
N SER A 65 6.41 10.21 -15.68
CA SER A 65 7.08 11.51 -15.90
C SER A 65 7.89 11.93 -14.67
N PRO A 66 9.03 12.62 -14.84
CA PRO A 66 9.88 13.05 -13.73
C PRO A 66 9.10 13.84 -12.67
N LEU A 67 9.36 13.55 -11.41
CA LEU A 67 8.75 14.18 -10.25
C LEU A 67 9.77 15.06 -9.51
N ASP A 68 9.32 16.15 -8.87
CA ASP A 68 10.15 17.00 -8.04
C ASP A 68 10.20 16.51 -6.57
N TRP A 69 9.20 15.76 -6.14
CA TRP A 69 9.07 15.24 -4.77
C TRP A 69 8.00 14.15 -4.67
N VAL A 70 7.98 13.44 -3.55
CA VAL A 70 6.98 12.41 -3.25
C VAL A 70 6.25 12.76 -1.97
N GLY A 71 4.91 12.75 -2.02
CA GLY A 71 4.05 12.89 -0.83
C GLY A 71 3.53 11.52 -0.38
N VAL A 72 3.59 11.25 0.92
CA VAL A 72 3.11 10.02 1.55
C VAL A 72 1.99 10.33 2.53
N ASN A 73 0.83 9.70 2.31
CA ASN A 73 -0.24 9.60 3.29
C ASN A 73 -0.20 8.22 3.90
N TYR A 74 -0.19 8.12 5.22
CA TYR A 74 -0.25 6.85 5.93
C TYR A 74 -1.13 6.97 7.17
N TYR A 75 -2.05 6.02 7.36
CA TYR A 75 -3.01 6.07 8.46
C TYR A 75 -3.00 4.82 9.32
N THR A 76 -2.90 3.64 8.72
CA THR A 76 -3.12 2.37 9.41
C THR A 76 -2.46 1.20 8.68
N ARG A 77 -2.55 0.02 9.30
CA ARG A 77 -2.23 -1.26 8.66
C ARG A 77 -3.50 -2.04 8.31
N SER A 78 -3.38 -2.98 7.39
CA SER A 78 -4.36 -4.04 7.14
C SER A 78 -3.78 -5.40 7.47
N VAL A 79 -4.49 -6.19 8.26
CA VAL A 79 -4.16 -7.59 8.53
C VAL A 79 -4.84 -8.44 7.46
N ILE A 80 -4.04 -9.17 6.69
CA ILE A 80 -4.49 -9.93 5.52
C ILE A 80 -4.57 -11.41 5.86
N ALA A 81 -5.76 -11.97 5.72
CA ALA A 81 -6.01 -13.38 5.91
C ALA A 81 -6.41 -14.05 4.58
N PRO A 82 -5.88 -15.25 4.27
CA PRO A 82 -6.38 -16.03 3.14
C PRO A 82 -7.87 -16.31 3.26
N ASP A 83 -8.60 -16.21 2.15
CA ASP A 83 -10.03 -16.50 2.08
C ASP A 83 -10.34 -17.29 0.80
N SER A 84 -10.59 -18.57 0.95
CA SER A 84 -10.92 -19.46 -0.17
C SER A 84 -12.32 -19.23 -0.74
N THR A 85 -13.14 -18.42 -0.08
CA THR A 85 -14.49 -18.07 -0.55
C THR A 85 -14.49 -16.80 -1.40
N GLU A 86 -13.40 -16.03 -1.37
CA GLU A 86 -13.19 -14.88 -2.24
C GLU A 86 -12.59 -15.37 -3.57
N PRO A 87 -13.32 -15.28 -4.72
CA PRO A 87 -12.96 -16.02 -5.93
C PRO A 87 -11.87 -15.34 -6.78
N VAL A 88 -11.56 -14.07 -6.55
CA VAL A 88 -10.63 -13.29 -7.40
C VAL A 88 -9.29 -13.08 -6.69
N LEU A 89 -9.30 -12.50 -5.51
CA LEU A 89 -8.09 -12.12 -4.77
C LEU A 89 -7.65 -13.20 -3.79
N GLY A 90 -8.58 -14.00 -3.28
CA GLY A 90 -8.33 -15.11 -2.35
C GLY A 90 -7.89 -14.64 -0.97
N PHE A 91 -8.26 -13.41 -0.56
CA PHE A 91 -7.99 -12.87 0.78
C PHE A 91 -9.09 -11.95 1.28
N GLN A 92 -9.07 -11.70 2.57
CA GLN A 92 -9.88 -10.70 3.24
C GLN A 92 -9.03 -9.87 4.20
N CYS A 93 -9.45 -8.62 4.45
CA CYS A 93 -8.89 -7.80 5.53
C CYS A 93 -9.63 -8.12 6.82
N ILE A 94 -8.90 -8.50 7.85
CA ILE A 94 -9.48 -8.83 9.16
C ILE A 94 -9.11 -7.77 10.18
N ARG A 95 -9.85 -7.76 11.29
CA ARG A 95 -9.57 -6.86 12.41
C ARG A 95 -8.34 -7.36 13.17
N GLY A 96 -7.32 -6.52 13.26
CA GLY A 96 -6.13 -6.81 14.05
C GLY A 96 -6.30 -6.48 15.55
N ASP A 97 -5.22 -6.62 16.30
CA ASP A 97 -5.16 -6.60 17.77
C ASP A 97 -4.47 -5.36 18.37
N LEU A 98 -3.93 -4.46 17.53
CA LEU A 98 -3.29 -3.24 18.01
C LEU A 98 -4.30 -2.23 18.59
N PRO A 99 -3.85 -1.28 19.41
CA PRO A 99 -4.64 -0.11 19.82
C PRO A 99 -5.23 0.60 18.60
N LYS A 100 -6.41 1.18 18.76
CA LYS A 100 -7.17 1.78 17.66
C LYS A 100 -7.49 3.23 17.92
N THR A 101 -7.55 4.00 16.85
CA THR A 101 -8.11 5.36 16.86
C THR A 101 -9.62 5.33 17.10
N ASP A 102 -10.22 6.48 17.31
CA ASP A 102 -11.70 6.62 17.42
C ASP A 102 -12.44 6.18 16.13
N MET A 103 -11.74 6.16 14.99
CA MET A 103 -12.27 5.65 13.72
C MET A 103 -12.13 4.12 13.59
N GLY A 104 -11.54 3.46 14.59
CA GLY A 104 -11.31 2.01 14.56
C GLY A 104 -10.07 1.56 13.79
N TRP A 105 -9.24 2.49 13.33
CA TRP A 105 -7.99 2.20 12.62
C TRP A 105 -6.87 1.84 13.60
N GLU A 106 -6.10 0.84 13.25
CA GLU A 106 -4.97 0.41 14.10
C GLU A 106 -3.82 1.41 14.06
N ILE A 107 -3.23 1.65 15.23
CA ILE A 107 -2.08 2.52 15.40
C ILE A 107 -0.83 1.69 15.20
N GLU A 108 -0.22 1.76 13.99
CA GLU A 108 0.98 1.01 13.62
C GLU A 108 2.03 1.94 12.98
N PRO A 109 2.88 2.59 13.79
CA PRO A 109 3.87 3.55 13.27
C PRO A 109 4.97 2.89 12.42
N LYS A 110 5.20 1.58 12.54
CA LYS A 110 6.19 0.86 11.71
C LYS A 110 5.85 0.92 10.22
N GLY A 111 4.56 0.98 9.87
CA GLY A 111 4.15 1.09 8.48
C GLY A 111 4.63 2.37 7.83
N LEU A 112 4.64 3.49 8.54
CA LEU A 112 5.19 4.73 8.01
C LEU A 112 6.69 4.62 7.73
N SER A 113 7.47 4.11 8.70
CA SER A 113 8.91 3.88 8.52
C SER A 113 9.19 2.96 7.34
N PHE A 114 8.44 1.86 7.23
CA PHE A 114 8.55 0.91 6.11
C PHE A 114 8.37 1.59 4.75
N PHE A 115 7.35 2.43 4.58
CA PHE A 115 7.12 3.10 3.30
C PHE A 115 8.16 4.17 2.98
N ILE A 116 8.63 4.92 3.98
CA ILE A 116 9.71 5.91 3.77
C ILE A 116 11.00 5.21 3.35
N GLU A 117 11.38 4.13 4.03
CA GLU A 117 12.58 3.34 3.70
C GLU A 117 12.46 2.73 2.31
N ARG A 118 11.33 2.08 1.98
CA ARG A 118 11.09 1.49 0.67
C ARG A 118 11.13 2.53 -0.46
N LEU A 119 10.50 3.67 -0.29
CA LEU A 119 10.53 4.74 -1.29
C LEU A 119 11.95 5.26 -1.50
N ALA A 120 12.70 5.50 -0.42
CA ALA A 120 14.06 6.00 -0.49
C ALA A 120 15.04 5.00 -1.08
N SER A 121 14.86 3.67 -0.85
CA SER A 121 15.77 2.65 -1.37
C SER A 121 15.42 2.19 -2.78
N ASP A 122 14.13 1.97 -3.06
CA ASP A 122 13.73 1.17 -4.23
C ASP A 122 13.11 1.99 -5.36
N TYR A 123 12.58 3.19 -5.06
CA TYR A 123 11.79 3.96 -6.00
C TYR A 123 12.27 5.39 -6.24
N ALA A 124 12.63 6.12 -5.19
CA ALA A 124 12.87 7.56 -5.26
C ALA A 124 14.09 8.00 -4.43
N PRO A 125 15.30 7.41 -4.65
CA PRO A 125 16.47 7.67 -3.80
C PRO A 125 16.93 9.13 -3.80
N ASP A 126 16.67 9.87 -4.87
CA ASP A 126 17.13 11.23 -5.05
C ASP A 126 16.03 12.28 -4.86
N LEU A 127 14.81 11.87 -4.53
CA LEU A 127 13.67 12.79 -4.39
C LEU A 127 13.38 13.11 -2.92
N PRO A 128 13.01 14.37 -2.61
CA PRO A 128 12.46 14.71 -1.31
C PRO A 128 11.17 13.93 -1.05
N ILE A 129 11.06 13.31 0.13
CA ILE A 129 9.86 12.62 0.58
C ILE A 129 9.21 13.45 1.69
N TYR A 130 7.93 13.79 1.51
CA TYR A 130 7.13 14.54 2.48
C TYR A 130 6.03 13.63 3.04
N ILE A 131 5.88 13.62 4.36
CA ILE A 131 4.69 13.05 5.00
C ILE A 131 3.60 14.11 4.88
N THR A 132 2.68 13.90 3.95
CA THR A 132 1.62 14.87 3.63
C THR A 132 0.39 14.67 4.50
N GLU A 133 0.13 13.43 4.91
CA GLU A 133 -0.92 13.13 5.87
C GLU A 133 -0.52 11.94 6.76
N ASN A 134 -0.79 12.09 8.05
CA ASN A 134 -0.71 11.01 9.03
C ASN A 134 -1.74 11.31 10.12
N MET A 135 -2.61 10.35 10.43
CA MET A 135 -3.70 10.59 11.37
C MET A 135 -3.58 9.68 12.59
N VAL A 136 -3.47 10.33 13.75
CA VAL A 136 -3.80 9.71 15.04
C VAL A 136 -5.08 10.37 15.53
N GLY A 137 -6.22 9.72 15.36
CA GLY A 137 -7.49 10.16 15.93
C GLY A 137 -7.51 9.82 17.42
N HIS A 138 -7.37 10.81 18.28
CA HIS A 138 -7.65 10.70 19.71
C HIS A 138 -8.93 11.46 20.05
N LYS A 139 -9.66 11.00 21.07
CA LYS A 139 -10.76 11.78 21.63
C LYS A 139 -10.24 13.14 22.10
N LEU A 140 -10.91 14.19 21.68
CA LEU A 140 -10.68 15.54 22.23
C LEU A 140 -10.85 15.48 23.74
N GLY A 141 -9.74 15.63 24.50
CA GLY A 141 -9.74 15.61 25.97
C GLY A 141 -8.73 14.69 26.64
N GLU A 142 -8.03 13.82 25.90
CA GLU A 142 -7.01 12.92 26.48
C GLU A 142 -5.59 13.53 26.51
N PHE A 143 -5.44 14.77 26.08
CA PHE A 143 -4.19 15.55 26.17
C PHE A 143 -4.35 16.73 27.15
N ALA A 144 -4.70 16.45 28.38
CA ALA A 144 -4.69 17.44 29.46
C ALA A 144 -3.68 17.05 30.54
#